data_27b574f37fb2db635ee413c9217a8554
#
_entry.id   27b574f37fb2db635ee413c9217a8554
#
_cell.length_a   1.000
_cell.length_b   1.000
_cell.length_c   1.000
_cell.angle_alpha   90.00
_cell.angle_beta   90.00
_cell.angle_gamma   90.00
#
_symmetry.space_group_name_H-M   'P 1'
#
loop_
_entity.id
_entity.type
_entity.pdbx_description
1 polymer ?
#
loop_
_entity_poly.entity_id
_entity_poly.type
_entity_poly.pdbx_seq_one_letter_code
_entity_poly.pdbx_strand_id
1 'polypeptide(L)'
;MLEHGFLETQGVDEAEARRNAMRHSAAHVMADAVLKLFPEAKMGIGPPIQDGFYYDFEVSRPFTPEDLEEIEKLMRETISGGFPFQREDLSRADAETMFSDQPYKIELIEGLPEDAVISIYRHDEFVDLCQGPHVHGTSDIPAMKLLSVAGAYWRGDEKRPMLQRIYGTAFDSETELTEHLERLEEAERRDHRRLGRELNLFSVHDEIGPGLIVWHPKGGRVRSLVEDYWKDLHYRLGYDIVYSPHIGKSQLWETSGHLDFYQESMFAPLEVDEQQYYLKPMNCPFHIAIFKNALHSYRELPLRFAELGTVYRYERSGVLHGLMRVRGFTQDDAHIFCTPDQVEDEIGGVLELTFELLDAFGFQDYSIALSTRPEKYVGELDMWEHATKSLQGALEKRELPFTVDEGGGAFYGPKIDINITDALGRAWQCTTVQFDFNLPQRFDLTYQDADGGRSQPYMVHRAILGSMERFLGVLIEHYGGAFPLWLAPVQAVLIPIADRHIEYCEEVLAELEAAGFRAEVDNRNERMNQKIRTAQMQKVPYMLVVGDREQEAGAVAVRHRDGEDLGAIPLDDFLARLGEESQIPNRSAT
;
A
#
# COMPACT_ATOMS: atom_id res chain seq x y z
N MET A 1 18.56 -1.96 21.74
CA MET A 1 17.44 -2.00 20.79
C MET A 1 17.28 -3.43 20.28
N LEU A 2 16.46 -4.21 20.99
CA LEU A 2 16.02 -5.57 20.61
C LEU A 2 14.52 -5.48 20.26
N GLU A 3 14.22 -4.66 19.27
CA GLU A 3 12.85 -4.48 18.75
C GLU A 3 12.72 -5.31 17.47
N HIS A 4 12.54 -6.61 17.61
CA HIS A 4 11.96 -7.42 16.53
C HIS A 4 11.19 -8.58 17.15
N GLY A 5 9.88 -8.48 17.19
CA GLY A 5 8.96 -9.60 17.12
C GLY A 5 8.30 -10.10 18.39
N PHE A 6 8.22 -9.32 19.43
CA PHE A 6 7.25 -9.63 20.51
C PHE A 6 6.11 -8.60 20.42
N LEU A 7 4.94 -9.05 19.97
CA LEU A 7 3.69 -8.30 20.14
C LEU A 7 3.52 -8.12 21.67
N GLU A 8 3.62 -6.88 22.14
CA GLU A 8 3.29 -6.54 23.52
C GLU A 8 1.86 -6.98 23.80
N THR A 9 1.67 -7.83 24.81
CA THR A 9 0.36 -8.39 25.19
C THR A 9 -0.55 -7.39 25.92
N GLN A 10 -0.20 -6.11 25.96
CA GLN A 10 -1.05 -5.07 26.53
C GLN A 10 -2.07 -4.58 25.48
N GLY A 11 -3.30 -5.07 25.58
CA GLY A 11 -4.43 -4.67 24.74
C GLY A 11 -4.85 -5.67 23.66
N VAL A 12 -4.21 -6.83 23.58
CA VAL A 12 -4.55 -7.90 22.61
C VAL A 12 -5.73 -8.72 23.16
N ASP A 13 -6.70 -9.01 22.29
CA ASP A 13 -7.82 -9.91 22.62
C ASP A 13 -7.29 -11.31 23.00
N GLU A 14 -7.93 -11.96 23.98
CA GLU A 14 -7.54 -13.29 24.50
C GLU A 14 -7.45 -14.34 23.37
N ALA A 15 -8.33 -14.28 22.38
CA ALA A 15 -8.32 -15.16 21.23
C ALA A 15 -7.09 -14.94 20.34
N GLU A 16 -6.69 -13.70 20.15
CA GLU A 16 -5.49 -13.36 19.37
C GLU A 16 -4.20 -13.73 20.11
N ALA A 17 -4.14 -13.49 21.43
CA ALA A 17 -3.03 -13.93 22.26
C ALA A 17 -2.83 -15.45 22.19
N ARG A 18 -3.93 -16.22 22.21
CA ARG A 18 -3.91 -17.68 22.03
C ARG A 18 -3.40 -18.06 20.63
N ARG A 19 -3.87 -17.42 19.58
CA ARG A 19 -3.41 -17.67 18.20
C ARG A 19 -1.92 -17.36 18.05
N ASN A 20 -1.43 -16.30 18.65
CA ASN A 20 0.00 -15.97 18.64
C ASN A 20 0.83 -17.03 19.36
N ALA A 21 0.37 -17.53 20.51
CA ALA A 21 1.02 -18.65 21.20
C ALA A 21 1.02 -19.94 20.36
N MET A 22 -0.07 -20.23 19.65
CA MET A 22 -0.18 -21.38 18.73
C MET A 22 0.80 -21.24 17.54
N ARG A 23 0.87 -20.08 16.91
CA ARG A 23 1.79 -19.77 15.80
C ARG A 23 3.25 -19.86 16.26
N HIS A 24 3.56 -19.34 17.43
CA HIS A 24 4.89 -19.46 18.03
C HIS A 24 5.26 -20.94 18.29
N SER A 25 4.33 -21.72 18.81
CA SER A 25 4.52 -23.16 19.01
C SER A 25 4.72 -23.91 17.69
N ALA A 26 3.98 -23.53 16.63
CA ALA A 26 4.16 -24.09 15.30
C ALA A 26 5.57 -23.77 14.72
N ALA A 27 6.13 -22.60 15.03
CA ALA A 27 7.52 -22.26 14.66
C ALA A 27 8.54 -23.19 15.33
N HIS A 28 8.34 -23.54 16.59
CA HIS A 28 9.19 -24.51 17.29
C HIS A 28 9.05 -25.93 16.74
N VAL A 29 7.82 -26.37 16.43
CA VAL A 29 7.58 -27.68 15.77
C VAL A 29 8.24 -27.72 14.39
N MET A 30 8.25 -26.60 13.65
CA MET A 30 8.98 -26.50 12.39
C MET A 30 10.49 -26.59 12.58
N ALA A 31 11.05 -25.93 13.60
CA ALA A 31 12.48 -26.00 13.88
C ALA A 31 12.93 -27.42 14.26
N ASP A 32 12.13 -28.14 15.04
CA ASP A 32 12.34 -29.58 15.35
C ASP A 32 12.36 -30.42 14.06
N ALA A 33 11.38 -30.22 13.17
CA ALA A 33 11.31 -30.94 11.89
C ALA A 33 12.49 -30.64 10.98
N VAL A 34 12.95 -29.37 10.94
CA VAL A 34 14.14 -28.97 10.18
C VAL A 34 15.38 -29.64 10.73
N LEU A 35 15.61 -29.66 12.04
CA LEU A 35 16.78 -30.31 12.64
C LEU A 35 16.78 -31.83 12.45
N LYS A 36 15.62 -32.46 12.35
CA LYS A 36 15.52 -33.92 12.01
C LYS A 36 16.00 -34.21 10.58
N LEU A 37 15.76 -33.31 9.62
CA LEU A 37 16.19 -33.44 8.22
C LEU A 37 17.58 -32.86 7.96
N PHE A 38 17.95 -31.79 8.66
CA PHE A 38 19.20 -31.03 8.53
C PHE A 38 19.87 -30.88 9.91
N PRO A 39 20.47 -31.95 10.44
CA PRO A 39 21.06 -31.91 11.79
C PRO A 39 22.19 -30.88 11.98
N GLU A 40 22.79 -30.44 10.87
CA GLU A 40 23.84 -29.40 10.89
C GLU A 40 23.29 -27.98 10.90
N ALA A 41 21.97 -27.78 10.71
CA ALA A 41 21.36 -26.46 10.63
C ALA A 41 21.61 -25.65 11.92
N LYS A 42 21.88 -24.34 11.75
CA LYS A 42 21.98 -23.41 12.87
C LYS A 42 20.70 -22.59 12.95
N MET A 43 20.12 -22.59 14.16
CA MET A 43 18.85 -21.93 14.44
C MET A 43 19.05 -20.43 14.72
N GLY A 44 18.31 -19.59 14.00
CA GLY A 44 18.17 -18.17 14.29
C GLY A 44 17.03 -17.88 15.27
N ILE A 45 15.98 -17.22 14.82
CA ILE A 45 14.77 -16.87 15.59
C ILE A 45 13.50 -17.30 14.86
N GLY A 46 12.43 -17.57 15.63
CA GLY A 46 11.14 -18.05 15.13
C GLY A 46 9.93 -17.38 15.78
N PRO A 47 9.72 -16.06 15.62
CA PRO A 47 8.57 -15.38 16.21
C PRO A 47 7.27 -15.65 15.44
N PRO A 48 6.11 -15.52 16.13
CA PRO A 48 4.83 -15.37 15.44
C PRO A 48 4.78 -14.01 14.71
N ILE A 49 4.03 -13.97 13.62
CA ILE A 49 3.71 -12.77 12.86
C ILE A 49 2.20 -12.71 12.62
N GLN A 50 1.72 -11.61 12.06
CA GLN A 50 0.31 -11.51 11.67
C GLN A 50 -0.03 -12.67 10.71
N ASP A 51 -1.04 -13.45 11.04
CA ASP A 51 -1.54 -14.60 10.29
C ASP A 51 -0.55 -15.74 10.05
N GLY A 52 0.58 -15.79 10.77
CA GLY A 52 1.56 -16.84 10.55
C GLY A 52 2.73 -16.85 11.52
N PHE A 53 3.79 -17.48 11.11
CA PHE A 53 5.06 -17.58 11.80
C PHE A 53 6.20 -17.73 10.80
N TYR A 54 7.44 -17.52 11.23
CA TYR A 54 8.62 -17.91 10.46
C TYR A 54 9.69 -18.46 11.38
N TYR A 55 10.70 -19.05 10.79
CA TYR A 55 11.93 -19.39 11.48
C TYR A 55 13.14 -19.27 10.54
N ASP A 56 14.25 -18.73 11.07
CA ASP A 56 15.48 -18.49 10.32
C ASP A 56 16.50 -19.61 10.58
N PHE A 57 17.09 -20.13 9.51
CA PHE A 57 18.09 -21.20 9.55
C PHE A 57 19.31 -20.87 8.71
N GLU A 58 20.51 -21.17 9.24
CA GLU A 58 21.68 -21.32 8.40
C GLU A 58 21.82 -22.79 8.03
N VAL A 59 21.82 -23.07 6.74
CA VAL A 59 21.90 -24.42 6.18
C VAL A 59 22.94 -24.50 5.07
N SER A 60 23.46 -25.69 4.82
CA SER A 60 24.53 -25.93 3.82
C SER A 60 24.05 -25.75 2.37
N ARG A 61 22.75 -25.87 2.10
CA ARG A 61 22.10 -25.61 0.83
C ARG A 61 20.71 -24.95 1.01
N PRO A 62 20.20 -24.20 0.04
CA PRO A 62 18.84 -23.67 0.10
C PRO A 62 17.80 -24.79 0.22
N PHE A 63 16.71 -24.51 0.93
CA PHE A 63 15.54 -25.39 0.97
C PHE A 63 14.85 -25.43 -0.37
N THR A 64 14.38 -26.63 -0.76
CA THR A 64 13.56 -26.85 -1.95
C THR A 64 12.08 -27.00 -1.59
N PRO A 65 11.15 -26.92 -2.57
CA PRO A 65 9.74 -27.23 -2.32
C PRO A 65 9.52 -28.63 -1.72
N GLU A 66 10.28 -29.62 -2.15
CA GLU A 66 10.23 -30.99 -1.64
C GLU A 66 10.68 -31.08 -0.19
N ASP A 67 11.68 -30.26 0.22
CA ASP A 67 12.08 -30.18 1.61
C ASP A 67 10.93 -29.65 2.47
N LEU A 68 10.19 -28.62 2.01
CA LEU A 68 9.04 -28.08 2.74
C LEU A 68 7.93 -29.12 2.92
N GLU A 69 7.67 -29.96 1.92
CA GLU A 69 6.68 -31.03 2.02
C GLU A 69 7.09 -32.06 3.10
N GLU A 70 8.36 -32.45 3.15
CA GLU A 70 8.85 -33.42 4.14
C GLU A 70 8.92 -32.79 5.55
N ILE A 71 9.33 -31.52 5.68
CA ILE A 71 9.29 -30.77 6.95
C ILE A 71 7.83 -30.73 7.45
N GLU A 72 6.88 -30.36 6.59
CA GLU A 72 5.46 -30.28 6.97
C GLU A 72 4.92 -31.64 7.44
N LYS A 73 5.32 -32.72 6.80
CA LYS A 73 4.94 -34.08 7.22
C LYS A 73 5.48 -34.41 8.62
N LEU A 74 6.75 -34.12 8.90
CA LEU A 74 7.35 -34.31 10.22
C LEU A 74 6.68 -33.42 11.29
N MET A 75 6.33 -32.17 10.94
CA MET A 75 5.54 -31.31 11.82
C MET A 75 4.20 -31.95 12.19
N ARG A 76 3.47 -32.52 11.22
CA ARG A 76 2.19 -33.22 11.46
C ARG A 76 2.37 -34.43 12.37
N GLU A 77 3.47 -35.17 12.23
CA GLU A 77 3.82 -36.30 13.12
C GLU A 77 4.06 -35.82 14.55
N THR A 78 4.84 -34.74 14.75
CA THR A 78 5.09 -34.15 16.08
C THR A 78 3.80 -33.58 16.69
N ILE A 79 2.95 -32.92 15.91
CA ILE A 79 1.64 -32.41 16.34
C ILE A 79 0.74 -33.55 16.83
N SER A 80 0.64 -34.64 16.06
CA SER A 80 -0.18 -35.79 16.43
C SER A 80 0.35 -36.54 17.65
N GLY A 81 1.63 -36.39 17.99
CA GLY A 81 2.26 -36.95 19.21
C GLY A 81 1.78 -36.29 20.50
N GLY A 82 1.24 -35.07 20.45
CA GLY A 82 0.64 -34.39 21.60
C GLY A 82 1.65 -34.07 22.73
N PHE A 83 2.89 -33.74 22.36
CA PHE A 83 3.96 -33.46 23.35
C PHE A 83 3.71 -32.13 24.08
N PRO A 84 3.86 -32.10 25.43
CA PRO A 84 3.68 -30.88 26.21
C PRO A 84 4.83 -29.90 25.97
N PHE A 85 4.53 -28.60 25.90
CA PHE A 85 5.54 -27.53 25.98
C PHE A 85 5.90 -27.27 27.42
N GLN A 86 7.18 -27.44 27.77
CA GLN A 86 7.70 -27.26 29.12
C GLN A 86 8.72 -26.11 29.13
N ARG A 87 8.48 -25.13 30.00
CA ARG A 87 9.42 -24.05 30.28
C ARG A 87 10.41 -24.45 31.35
N GLU A 88 11.65 -24.11 31.12
CA GLU A 88 12.73 -24.25 32.09
C GLU A 88 13.56 -22.97 32.13
N ASP A 89 13.88 -22.49 33.32
CA ASP A 89 14.73 -21.31 33.49
C ASP A 89 16.15 -21.78 33.81
N LEU A 90 17.13 -21.29 33.06
CA LEU A 90 18.53 -21.70 33.14
C LEU A 90 19.43 -20.57 33.65
N SER A 91 20.56 -20.94 34.24
CA SER A 91 21.66 -20.01 34.42
C SER A 91 22.29 -19.67 33.06
N ARG A 92 22.92 -18.49 32.92
CA ARG A 92 23.63 -18.11 31.70
C ARG A 92 24.66 -19.16 31.28
N ALA A 93 25.48 -19.67 32.22
CA ALA A 93 26.50 -20.66 31.93
C ALA A 93 25.91 -22.00 31.42
N ASP A 94 24.76 -22.43 31.96
CA ASP A 94 24.09 -23.64 31.52
C ASP A 94 23.50 -23.43 30.12
N ALA A 95 22.89 -22.27 29.86
CA ALA A 95 22.35 -21.91 28.53
C ALA A 95 23.46 -21.83 27.45
N GLU A 96 24.59 -21.17 27.77
CA GLU A 96 25.75 -21.09 26.85
C GLU A 96 26.34 -22.48 26.57
N THR A 97 26.35 -23.36 27.57
CA THR A 97 26.80 -24.76 27.41
C THR A 97 25.84 -25.53 26.51
N MET A 98 24.55 -25.41 26.76
CA MET A 98 23.49 -26.11 26.00
C MET A 98 23.48 -25.72 24.52
N PHE A 99 23.62 -24.41 24.22
CA PHE A 99 23.59 -23.89 22.85
C PHE A 99 24.99 -23.65 22.25
N SER A 100 26.05 -24.29 22.80
CA SER A 100 27.44 -24.06 22.37
C SER A 100 27.70 -24.33 20.88
N ASP A 101 26.88 -25.14 20.21
CA ASP A 101 26.94 -25.43 18.78
C ASP A 101 25.97 -24.55 17.94
N GLN A 102 25.22 -23.62 18.57
CA GLN A 102 24.23 -22.75 17.96
C GLN A 102 24.66 -21.27 18.05
N PRO A 103 25.49 -20.76 17.12
CA PRO A 103 26.14 -19.45 17.24
C PRO A 103 25.17 -18.30 17.37
N TYR A 104 24.02 -18.36 16.69
CA TYR A 104 23.00 -17.32 16.77
C TYR A 104 22.29 -17.29 18.15
N LYS A 105 22.10 -18.46 18.78
CA LYS A 105 21.56 -18.54 20.13
C LYS A 105 22.55 -18.02 21.17
N ILE A 106 23.83 -18.30 21.01
CA ILE A 106 24.89 -17.73 21.86
C ILE A 106 24.90 -16.20 21.76
N GLU A 107 24.87 -15.65 20.55
CA GLU A 107 24.80 -14.20 20.35
C GLU A 107 23.56 -13.56 20.98
N LEU A 108 22.39 -14.25 20.96
CA LEU A 108 21.19 -13.78 21.63
C LEU A 108 21.37 -13.77 23.14
N ILE A 109 21.96 -14.81 23.72
CA ILE A 109 22.24 -14.93 25.19
C ILE A 109 23.21 -13.82 25.60
N GLU A 110 24.31 -13.61 24.89
CA GLU A 110 25.29 -12.55 25.15
C GLU A 110 24.68 -11.14 25.11
N GLY A 111 23.68 -10.94 24.26
CA GLY A 111 22.95 -9.66 24.11
C GLY A 111 21.94 -9.36 25.22
N LEU A 112 21.62 -10.34 26.10
CA LEU A 112 20.69 -10.14 27.23
C LEU A 112 21.37 -9.42 28.39
N PRO A 113 20.65 -8.60 29.18
CA PRO A 113 21.14 -8.04 30.44
C PRO A 113 21.72 -9.13 31.40
N GLU A 114 22.68 -8.77 32.24
CA GLU A 114 23.34 -9.74 33.14
C GLU A 114 22.36 -10.41 34.13
N ASP A 115 21.32 -9.69 34.54
CA ASP A 115 20.25 -10.10 35.44
C ASP A 115 19.03 -10.72 34.76
N ALA A 116 19.05 -10.84 33.43
CA ALA A 116 17.93 -11.43 32.69
C ALA A 116 17.78 -12.93 32.99
N VAL A 117 16.52 -13.35 33.22
CA VAL A 117 16.17 -14.77 33.31
C VAL A 117 16.24 -15.36 31.89
N ILE A 118 17.07 -16.40 31.75
CA ILE A 118 17.20 -17.12 30.47
C ILE A 118 16.28 -18.32 30.50
N SER A 119 15.24 -18.31 29.67
CA SER A 119 14.29 -19.41 29.60
C SER A 119 14.44 -20.19 28.30
N ILE A 120 14.17 -21.47 28.37
CA ILE A 120 14.05 -22.39 27.24
C ILE A 120 12.67 -23.02 27.26
N TYR A 121 12.26 -23.47 26.08
CA TYR A 121 11.09 -24.33 25.95
C TYR A 121 11.49 -25.67 25.31
N ARG A 122 10.89 -26.74 25.84
CA ARG A 122 11.10 -28.10 25.38
C ARG A 122 9.80 -28.75 24.99
N HIS A 123 9.81 -29.49 23.88
CA HIS A 123 8.79 -30.49 23.56
C HIS A 123 9.48 -31.71 22.94
N ASP A 124 9.07 -32.90 23.36
CA ASP A 124 9.77 -34.14 23.00
C ASP A 124 11.30 -34.01 23.28
N GLU A 125 12.15 -34.27 22.29
CA GLU A 125 13.61 -34.13 22.38
C GLU A 125 14.09 -32.71 21.95
N PHE A 126 13.23 -31.88 21.38
CA PHE A 126 13.58 -30.55 20.89
C PHE A 126 13.66 -29.53 22.04
N VAL A 127 14.68 -28.66 21.97
CA VAL A 127 14.90 -27.56 22.92
C VAL A 127 15.25 -26.29 22.17
N ASP A 128 14.63 -25.17 22.56
CA ASP A 128 14.97 -23.85 22.00
C ASP A 128 15.04 -22.75 23.06
N LEU A 129 15.91 -21.77 22.84
CA LEU A 129 15.99 -20.52 23.62
C LEU A 129 14.75 -19.66 23.31
N CYS A 130 13.87 -19.47 24.30
CA CYS A 130 12.60 -18.82 24.07
C CYS A 130 11.99 -18.24 25.36
N GLN A 131 11.28 -17.11 25.23
CA GLN A 131 10.54 -16.49 26.35
C GLN A 131 9.07 -16.94 26.42
N GLY A 132 8.54 -17.57 25.35
CA GLY A 132 7.12 -17.92 25.25
C GLY A 132 6.26 -16.71 24.85
N PRO A 133 4.94 -16.76 24.99
CA PRO A 133 4.18 -17.94 25.44
C PRO A 133 4.05 -19.04 24.37
N HIS A 134 3.72 -20.24 24.81
CA HIS A 134 3.37 -21.38 23.99
C HIS A 134 2.00 -21.95 24.38
N VAL A 135 1.41 -22.77 23.52
CA VAL A 135 0.24 -23.61 23.85
C VAL A 135 0.64 -24.74 24.80
N HIS A 136 -0.33 -25.45 25.39
CA HIS A 136 -0.03 -26.51 26.37
C HIS A 136 0.69 -27.70 25.75
N GLY A 137 0.31 -28.08 24.52
CA GLY A 137 0.92 -29.20 23.82
C GLY A 137 0.89 -29.03 22.32
N THR A 138 1.69 -29.82 21.61
CA THR A 138 1.75 -29.76 20.14
C THR A 138 0.40 -30.07 19.48
N SER A 139 -0.47 -30.85 20.12
CA SER A 139 -1.85 -31.13 19.64
C SER A 139 -2.77 -29.91 19.65
N ASP A 140 -2.39 -28.81 20.31
CA ASP A 140 -3.15 -27.56 20.30
C ASP A 140 -2.87 -26.70 19.05
N ILE A 141 -2.20 -27.27 18.04
CA ILE A 141 -1.98 -26.72 16.70
C ILE A 141 -2.84 -27.51 15.71
N PRO A 142 -4.14 -27.21 15.56
CA PRO A 142 -5.07 -28.07 14.81
C PRO A 142 -4.88 -28.02 13.30
N ALA A 143 -4.46 -26.86 12.76
CA ALA A 143 -4.29 -26.66 11.33
C ALA A 143 -3.07 -25.78 11.03
N MET A 144 -2.18 -26.25 10.17
CA MET A 144 -0.99 -25.49 9.77
C MET A 144 -0.55 -25.81 8.34
N LYS A 145 0.17 -24.85 7.72
CA LYS A 145 0.75 -25.00 6.39
C LYS A 145 2.07 -24.25 6.31
N LEU A 146 3.09 -24.86 5.67
CA LEU A 146 4.30 -24.12 5.25
C LEU A 146 4.02 -23.42 3.91
N LEU A 147 4.46 -22.17 3.78
CA LEU A 147 4.10 -21.31 2.66
C LEU A 147 5.24 -21.12 1.67
N SER A 148 6.40 -20.66 2.16
CA SER A 148 7.51 -20.27 1.27
C SER A 148 8.84 -20.20 1.99
N VAL A 149 9.92 -20.09 1.21
CA VAL A 149 11.28 -19.83 1.69
C VAL A 149 11.77 -18.50 1.13
N ALA A 150 12.45 -17.71 1.95
CA ALA A 150 13.13 -16.48 1.52
C ALA A 150 14.52 -16.36 2.17
N GLY A 151 15.42 -15.60 1.54
CA GLY A 151 16.65 -15.17 2.18
C GLY A 151 16.38 -14.03 3.16
N ALA A 152 16.98 -14.08 4.35
CA ALA A 152 16.91 -13.02 5.35
C ALA A 152 18.27 -12.78 6.00
N TYR A 153 18.77 -11.54 5.95
CA TYR A 153 20.00 -11.20 6.65
C TYR A 153 19.80 -11.25 8.17
N TRP A 154 20.76 -11.86 8.88
CA TRP A 154 20.71 -11.92 10.33
C TRP A 154 20.56 -10.52 10.95
N ARG A 155 19.52 -10.33 11.77
CA ARG A 155 19.14 -9.03 12.36
C ARG A 155 18.92 -7.90 11.33
N GLY A 156 18.58 -8.23 10.08
CA GLY A 156 18.34 -7.24 9.03
C GLY A 156 19.57 -6.47 8.54
N ASP A 157 20.77 -6.91 8.90
CA ASP A 157 22.03 -6.27 8.51
C ASP A 157 22.61 -6.97 7.27
N GLU A 158 22.63 -6.28 6.13
CA GLU A 158 23.17 -6.78 4.85
C GLU A 158 24.65 -7.22 4.90
N LYS A 159 25.38 -6.80 5.93
CA LYS A 159 26.78 -7.20 6.17
C LYS A 159 26.92 -8.52 6.93
N ARG A 160 25.82 -9.06 7.42
CA ARG A 160 25.75 -10.30 8.20
C ARG A 160 25.35 -11.49 7.34
N PRO A 161 25.51 -12.74 7.82
CA PRO A 161 25.11 -13.92 7.07
C PRO A 161 23.66 -13.88 6.61
N MET A 162 23.41 -14.33 5.38
CA MET A 162 22.06 -14.51 4.85
C MET A 162 21.56 -15.90 5.24
N LEU A 163 20.52 -15.94 6.07
CA LEU A 163 19.84 -17.15 6.51
C LEU A 163 18.70 -17.51 5.56
N GLN A 164 18.25 -18.76 5.64
CA GLN A 164 17.04 -19.22 4.96
C GLN A 164 15.87 -19.10 5.93
N ARG A 165 14.87 -18.30 5.59
CA ARG A 165 13.64 -18.10 6.36
C ARG A 165 12.53 -18.93 5.80
N ILE A 166 11.97 -19.85 6.57
CA ILE A 166 10.75 -20.59 6.21
C ILE A 166 9.55 -19.88 6.81
N TYR A 167 8.56 -19.55 5.99
CA TYR A 167 7.28 -19.01 6.42
C TYR A 167 6.24 -20.11 6.52
N GLY A 168 5.42 -20.03 7.57
CA GLY A 168 4.27 -20.90 7.76
C GLY A 168 3.09 -20.14 8.36
N THR A 169 1.94 -20.81 8.38
CA THR A 169 0.72 -20.28 9.01
C THR A 169 0.05 -21.36 9.84
N ALA A 170 -0.72 -20.93 10.87
CA ALA A 170 -1.54 -21.82 11.70
C ALA A 170 -2.84 -21.13 12.13
N PHE A 171 -3.93 -21.90 12.13
CA PHE A 171 -5.30 -21.49 12.41
C PHE A 171 -6.01 -22.43 13.37
N ASP A 172 -7.10 -21.95 13.99
CA ASP A 172 -7.91 -22.73 14.94
C ASP A 172 -8.68 -23.89 14.28
N SER A 173 -8.77 -23.94 12.95
CA SER A 173 -9.42 -25.01 12.19
C SER A 173 -8.88 -25.15 10.76
N GLU A 174 -9.05 -26.34 10.17
CA GLU A 174 -8.75 -26.60 8.75
C GLU A 174 -9.62 -25.73 7.82
N THR A 175 -10.82 -25.36 8.22
CA THR A 175 -11.69 -24.46 7.44
C THR A 175 -11.07 -23.07 7.36
N GLU A 176 -10.68 -22.46 8.49
CA GLU A 176 -10.03 -21.16 8.52
C GLU A 176 -8.69 -21.16 7.75
N LEU A 177 -7.91 -22.24 7.88
CA LEU A 177 -6.69 -22.42 7.12
C LEU A 177 -6.97 -22.43 5.62
N THR A 178 -7.98 -23.20 5.17
CA THR A 178 -8.37 -23.28 3.76
C THR A 178 -8.79 -21.91 3.22
N GLU A 179 -9.66 -21.21 3.93
CA GLU A 179 -10.09 -19.86 3.57
C GLU A 179 -8.92 -18.87 3.48
N HIS A 180 -7.95 -18.99 4.40
CA HIS A 180 -6.74 -18.17 4.36
C HIS A 180 -5.88 -18.48 3.14
N LEU A 181 -5.67 -19.77 2.82
CA LEU A 181 -4.90 -20.19 1.64
C LEU A 181 -5.56 -19.73 0.33
N GLU A 182 -6.88 -19.82 0.22
CA GLU A 182 -7.64 -19.31 -0.92
C GLU A 182 -7.48 -17.80 -1.07
N ARG A 183 -7.49 -17.05 0.06
CA ARG A 183 -7.21 -15.59 0.04
C ARG A 183 -5.78 -15.27 -0.42
N LEU A 184 -4.79 -16.06 0.02
CA LEU A 184 -3.39 -15.87 -0.43
C LEU A 184 -3.25 -16.14 -1.92
N GLU A 185 -3.88 -17.21 -2.43
CA GLU A 185 -3.87 -17.53 -3.86
C GLU A 185 -4.55 -16.46 -4.70
N GLU A 186 -5.69 -15.93 -4.21
CA GLU A 186 -6.38 -14.82 -4.88
C GLU A 186 -5.52 -13.54 -4.83
N ALA A 187 -4.83 -13.26 -3.72
CA ALA A 187 -3.91 -12.14 -3.61
C ALA A 187 -2.75 -12.24 -4.61
N GLU A 188 -2.19 -13.44 -4.80
CA GLU A 188 -1.15 -13.67 -5.82
C GLU A 188 -1.69 -13.50 -7.25
N ARG A 189 -2.90 -13.97 -7.51
CA ARG A 189 -3.57 -13.76 -8.81
C ARG A 189 -3.81 -12.30 -9.13
N ARG A 190 -4.10 -11.47 -8.11
CA ARG A 190 -4.37 -10.03 -8.24
C ARG A 190 -3.14 -9.15 -8.11
N ASP A 191 -1.96 -9.71 -7.81
CA ASP A 191 -0.74 -8.93 -7.63
C ASP A 191 -0.52 -7.94 -8.80
N HIS A 192 -0.44 -6.65 -8.46
CA HIS A 192 -0.32 -5.56 -9.45
C HIS A 192 0.94 -5.69 -10.32
N ARG A 193 2.01 -6.33 -9.82
CA ARG A 193 3.25 -6.54 -10.58
C ARG A 193 3.05 -7.59 -11.68
N ARG A 194 2.25 -8.63 -11.41
CA ARG A 194 1.85 -9.64 -12.36
C ARG A 194 0.86 -9.06 -13.37
N LEU A 195 -0.24 -8.47 -12.89
CA LEU A 195 -1.27 -7.87 -13.75
C LEU A 195 -0.70 -6.71 -14.56
N GLY A 196 0.19 -5.90 -13.99
CA GLY A 196 0.86 -4.81 -14.70
C GLY A 196 1.63 -5.29 -15.93
N ARG A 197 2.31 -6.45 -15.84
CA ARG A 197 2.98 -7.09 -16.99
C ARG A 197 2.01 -7.71 -17.96
N GLU A 198 1.05 -8.51 -17.47
CA GLU A 198 0.07 -9.23 -18.31
C GLU A 198 -0.82 -8.27 -19.10
N LEU A 199 -1.22 -7.14 -18.49
CA LEU A 199 -2.07 -6.11 -19.10
C LEU A 199 -1.27 -4.98 -19.76
N ASN A 200 0.07 -5.05 -19.70
CA ASN A 200 0.97 -4.04 -20.28
C ASN A 200 0.70 -2.62 -19.74
N LEU A 201 0.62 -2.47 -18.40
CA LEU A 201 0.30 -1.20 -17.75
C LEU A 201 1.55 -0.39 -17.39
N PHE A 202 2.57 -1.03 -16.85
CA PHE A 202 3.81 -0.39 -16.43
C PHE A 202 4.98 -1.38 -16.38
N SER A 203 6.19 -0.85 -16.26
CA SER A 203 7.42 -1.63 -16.05
C SER A 203 8.41 -0.91 -15.15
N VAL A 204 9.37 -1.68 -14.63
CA VAL A 204 10.57 -1.22 -13.92
C VAL A 204 11.77 -1.74 -14.70
N HIS A 205 12.78 -0.89 -14.95
CA HIS A 205 13.98 -1.22 -15.70
C HIS A 205 15.22 -0.95 -14.87
N ASP A 206 16.16 -1.88 -14.84
CA ASP A 206 17.41 -1.74 -14.09
C ASP A 206 18.26 -0.57 -14.60
N GLU A 207 18.26 -0.32 -15.91
CA GLU A 207 18.95 0.80 -16.55
C GLU A 207 18.39 2.19 -16.22
N ILE A 208 17.09 2.26 -15.84
CA ILE A 208 16.45 3.50 -15.38
C ILE A 208 16.68 3.66 -13.87
N GLY A 209 16.60 2.55 -13.14
CA GLY A 209 16.83 2.45 -11.72
C GLY A 209 15.62 1.86 -10.96
N PRO A 210 15.91 1.11 -9.89
CA PRO A 210 14.88 0.47 -9.07
C PRO A 210 13.98 1.51 -8.37
N GLY A 211 12.69 1.26 -8.37
CA GLY A 211 11.70 2.15 -7.76
C GLY A 211 11.35 3.39 -8.60
N LEU A 212 11.73 3.41 -9.88
CA LEU A 212 11.32 4.40 -10.88
C LEU A 212 10.41 3.73 -11.90
N ILE A 213 9.16 4.16 -11.96
CA ILE A 213 8.11 3.51 -12.74
C ILE A 213 8.00 4.10 -14.14
N VAL A 214 7.94 3.23 -15.15
CA VAL A 214 7.65 3.59 -16.53
C VAL A 214 6.22 3.16 -16.87
N TRP A 215 5.34 4.11 -17.15
CA TRP A 215 3.96 3.86 -17.53
C TRP A 215 3.85 3.55 -19.01
N HIS A 216 3.21 2.44 -19.35
CA HIS A 216 2.90 2.07 -20.74
C HIS A 216 1.61 2.73 -21.20
N PRO A 217 1.28 2.74 -22.51
CA PRO A 217 0.11 3.48 -23.03
C PRO A 217 -1.20 3.17 -22.33
N LYS A 218 -1.48 1.89 -22.01
CA LYS A 218 -2.71 1.49 -21.28
C LYS A 218 -2.68 1.97 -19.83
N GLY A 219 -1.57 1.79 -19.11
CA GLY A 219 -1.42 2.28 -17.74
C GLY A 219 -1.44 3.80 -17.66
N GLY A 220 -0.77 4.49 -18.60
CA GLY A 220 -0.82 5.94 -18.74
C GLY A 220 -2.24 6.46 -18.99
N ARG A 221 -3.06 5.70 -19.76
CA ARG A 221 -4.47 6.05 -19.98
C ARG A 221 -5.29 5.94 -18.69
N VAL A 222 -5.16 4.85 -17.92
CA VAL A 222 -5.84 4.70 -16.63
C VAL A 222 -5.41 5.82 -15.68
N ARG A 223 -4.11 6.08 -15.59
CA ARG A 223 -3.56 7.17 -14.77
C ARG A 223 -4.16 8.53 -15.16
N SER A 224 -4.21 8.85 -16.46
CA SER A 224 -4.76 10.12 -16.96
C SER A 224 -6.24 10.27 -16.58
N LEU A 225 -7.04 9.20 -16.68
CA LEU A 225 -8.46 9.23 -16.26
C LEU A 225 -8.63 9.53 -14.77
N VAL A 226 -7.78 8.94 -13.93
CA VAL A 226 -7.76 9.24 -12.48
C VAL A 226 -7.37 10.70 -12.23
N GLU A 227 -6.30 11.18 -12.90
CA GLU A 227 -5.80 12.56 -12.78
C GLU A 227 -6.84 13.59 -13.25
N ASP A 228 -7.55 13.31 -14.35
CA ASP A 228 -8.56 14.21 -14.91
C ASP A 228 -9.78 14.31 -13.99
N TYR A 229 -10.25 13.17 -13.43
CA TYR A 229 -11.31 13.18 -12.42
C TYR A 229 -10.89 13.93 -11.16
N TRP A 230 -9.68 13.70 -10.68
CA TRP A 230 -9.10 14.39 -9.53
C TRP A 230 -9.07 15.91 -9.75
N LYS A 231 -8.60 16.39 -10.92
CA LYS A 231 -8.55 17.83 -11.24
C LYS A 231 -9.94 18.44 -11.30
N ASP A 232 -10.89 17.77 -11.99
CA ASP A 232 -12.26 18.25 -12.10
C ASP A 232 -12.91 18.43 -10.73
N LEU A 233 -12.76 17.44 -9.86
CA LEU A 233 -13.29 17.48 -8.50
C LEU A 233 -12.66 18.61 -7.67
N HIS A 234 -11.35 18.83 -7.79
CA HIS A 234 -10.64 19.89 -7.08
C HIS A 234 -11.10 21.29 -7.52
N TYR A 235 -11.22 21.53 -8.82
CA TYR A 235 -11.76 22.81 -9.33
C TYR A 235 -13.19 23.05 -8.84
N ARG A 236 -14.05 22.04 -8.83
CA ARG A 236 -15.43 22.17 -8.32
C ARG A 236 -15.49 22.55 -6.83
N LEU A 237 -14.51 22.10 -6.06
CA LEU A 237 -14.44 22.35 -4.62
C LEU A 237 -13.56 23.57 -4.26
N GLY A 238 -13.20 24.38 -5.23
CA GLY A 238 -12.52 25.65 -5.05
C GLY A 238 -11.03 25.53 -4.70
N TYR A 239 -10.35 24.50 -5.20
CA TYR A 239 -8.91 24.40 -5.16
C TYR A 239 -8.29 25.02 -6.41
N ASP A 240 -7.16 25.71 -6.23
CA ASP A 240 -6.30 26.16 -7.32
C ASP A 240 -5.22 25.11 -7.60
N ILE A 241 -5.14 24.65 -8.85
CA ILE A 241 -4.09 23.70 -9.26
C ILE A 241 -2.80 24.48 -9.52
N VAL A 242 -1.75 24.08 -8.83
CA VAL A 242 -0.41 24.70 -8.94
C VAL A 242 0.62 23.67 -9.43
N TYR A 243 1.77 24.16 -9.88
CA TYR A 243 2.87 23.32 -10.34
C TYR A 243 4.19 23.83 -9.76
N SER A 244 4.98 22.94 -9.19
CA SER A 244 6.27 23.30 -8.58
C SER A 244 7.44 22.55 -9.25
N PRO A 245 8.65 23.13 -9.26
CA PRO A 245 9.84 22.49 -9.83
C PRO A 245 10.25 21.26 -9.03
N HIS A 246 10.97 20.33 -9.68
CA HIS A 246 11.43 19.07 -9.08
C HIS A 246 12.65 19.24 -8.16
N ILE A 247 13.35 20.34 -8.26
CA ILE A 247 14.56 20.64 -7.47
C ILE A 247 14.45 21.98 -6.76
N GLY A 248 15.09 22.09 -5.60
CA GLY A 248 15.15 23.34 -4.82
C GLY A 248 16.51 23.50 -4.14
N LYS A 249 16.94 24.74 -3.89
CA LYS A 249 18.18 25.03 -3.18
C LYS A 249 18.15 24.52 -1.74
N SER A 250 19.33 24.19 -1.18
CA SER A 250 19.50 23.72 0.20
C SER A 250 18.81 24.61 1.23
N GLN A 251 18.89 25.93 1.05
CA GLN A 251 18.26 26.91 1.96
C GLN A 251 16.75 26.69 2.16
N LEU A 252 16.02 26.22 1.13
CA LEU A 252 14.59 25.90 1.25
C LEU A 252 14.35 24.76 2.23
N TRP A 253 15.22 23.76 2.19
CA TRP A 253 15.15 22.54 3.01
C TRP A 253 15.70 22.76 4.42
N GLU A 254 16.65 23.66 4.60
CA GLU A 254 17.14 24.15 5.90
C GLU A 254 16.01 24.91 6.62
N THR A 255 15.39 25.88 5.93
CA THR A 255 14.28 26.67 6.49
C THR A 255 13.12 25.80 6.91
N SER A 256 12.73 24.83 6.09
CA SER A 256 11.63 23.91 6.40
C SER A 256 11.99 22.82 7.43
N GLY A 257 13.28 22.62 7.74
CA GLY A 257 13.76 21.60 8.68
C GLY A 257 13.90 20.19 8.09
N HIS A 258 13.70 20.03 6.79
CA HIS A 258 13.83 18.71 6.17
C HIS A 258 15.25 18.15 6.27
N LEU A 259 16.30 18.99 6.21
CA LEU A 259 17.67 18.53 6.38
C LEU A 259 18.00 18.06 7.80
N ASP A 260 17.27 18.53 8.82
CA ASP A 260 17.47 18.13 10.22
C ASP A 260 16.82 16.78 10.54
N PHE A 261 15.61 16.52 9.98
CA PHE A 261 14.77 15.38 10.37
C PHE A 261 14.55 14.35 9.28
N TYR A 262 14.84 14.67 8.01
CA TYR A 262 14.47 13.85 6.86
C TYR A 262 15.63 13.54 5.90
N GLN A 263 16.85 13.97 6.24
CA GLN A 263 18.04 13.87 5.37
C GLN A 263 18.32 12.44 4.88
N GLU A 264 18.15 11.42 5.72
CA GLU A 264 18.37 10.01 5.36
C GLU A 264 17.44 9.52 4.25
N SER A 265 16.29 10.14 4.10
CA SER A 265 15.29 9.83 3.06
C SER A 265 15.41 10.73 1.82
N MET A 266 16.41 11.60 1.75
CA MET A 266 16.66 12.47 0.60
C MET A 266 17.75 11.89 -0.30
N PHE A 267 17.61 12.10 -1.61
CA PHE A 267 18.72 11.86 -2.54
C PHE A 267 19.87 12.82 -2.26
N ALA A 268 21.10 12.39 -2.57
CA ALA A 268 22.28 13.26 -2.46
C ALA A 268 22.09 14.55 -3.26
N PRO A 269 22.61 15.70 -2.76
CA PRO A 269 22.46 16.97 -3.46
C PRO A 269 23.19 17.00 -4.80
N LEU A 270 22.63 17.79 -5.72
CA LEU A 270 23.27 18.17 -6.97
C LEU A 270 24.04 19.46 -6.74
N GLU A 271 25.28 19.53 -7.15
CA GLU A 271 26.09 20.75 -7.09
C GLU A 271 25.99 21.51 -8.42
N VAL A 272 25.47 22.73 -8.37
CA VAL A 272 25.31 23.63 -9.53
C VAL A 272 25.79 25.01 -9.14
N ASP A 273 26.76 25.56 -9.83
CA ASP A 273 27.33 26.90 -9.59
C ASP A 273 27.71 27.14 -8.10
N GLU A 274 28.44 26.19 -7.52
CA GLU A 274 28.86 26.18 -6.11
C GLU A 274 27.69 26.23 -5.09
N GLN A 275 26.47 25.85 -5.52
CA GLN A 275 25.27 25.78 -4.68
C GLN A 275 24.70 24.37 -4.71
N GLN A 276 24.17 23.92 -3.57
CA GLN A 276 23.53 22.63 -3.46
C GLN A 276 22.03 22.72 -3.77
N TYR A 277 21.56 21.81 -4.63
CA TYR A 277 20.17 21.60 -4.97
C TYR A 277 19.78 20.17 -4.62
N TYR A 278 18.57 19.99 -4.11
CA TYR A 278 18.00 18.68 -3.79
C TYR A 278 16.79 18.39 -4.66
N LEU A 279 16.62 17.11 -5.02
CA LEU A 279 15.34 16.61 -5.49
C LEU A 279 14.32 16.75 -4.37
N LYS A 280 13.13 17.31 -4.65
CA LYS A 280 12.12 17.56 -3.63
C LYS A 280 11.58 16.27 -3.02
N PRO A 281 11.66 16.05 -1.70
CA PRO A 281 11.02 14.93 -1.01
C PRO A 281 9.54 15.21 -0.69
N MET A 282 9.14 16.50 -0.72
CA MET A 282 7.79 17.01 -0.39
C MET A 282 7.51 18.29 -1.19
N ASN A 283 6.22 18.65 -1.34
CA ASN A 283 5.78 19.83 -2.10
C ASN A 283 5.55 21.07 -1.22
N CYS A 284 5.34 20.89 0.09
CA CYS A 284 4.93 21.95 1.02
C CYS A 284 5.76 23.24 0.93
N PRO A 285 7.12 23.23 0.89
CA PRO A 285 7.88 24.48 0.83
C PRO A 285 7.64 25.31 -0.43
N PHE A 286 7.25 24.65 -1.54
CA PHE A 286 6.93 25.34 -2.79
C PHE A 286 5.56 26.02 -2.74
N HIS A 287 4.54 25.36 -2.17
CA HIS A 287 3.22 25.96 -1.96
C HIS A 287 3.29 27.14 -0.99
N ILE A 288 4.14 27.03 0.04
CA ILE A 288 4.48 28.13 0.94
C ILE A 288 5.11 29.30 0.16
N ALA A 289 6.02 29.05 -0.77
CA ALA A 289 6.63 30.09 -1.60
C ALA A 289 5.58 30.76 -2.50
N ILE A 290 4.59 30.04 -3.00
CA ILE A 290 3.46 30.60 -3.77
C ILE A 290 2.64 31.53 -2.87
N PHE A 291 2.25 31.08 -1.67
CA PHE A 291 1.54 31.92 -0.70
C PHE A 291 2.33 33.20 -0.36
N LYS A 292 3.62 33.07 -0.11
CA LYS A 292 4.50 34.20 0.29
C LYS A 292 4.73 35.23 -0.84
N ASN A 293 4.40 34.90 -2.08
CA ASN A 293 4.59 35.78 -3.23
C ASN A 293 3.66 37.02 -3.22
N ALA A 294 2.58 36.98 -2.43
CA ALA A 294 1.63 38.08 -2.29
C ALA A 294 1.28 38.35 -0.81
N LEU A 295 0.80 39.54 -0.51
CA LEU A 295 0.19 39.83 0.77
C LEU A 295 -1.30 39.55 0.70
N HIS A 296 -1.75 38.57 1.49
CA HIS A 296 -3.14 38.13 1.52
C HIS A 296 -3.94 38.84 2.63
N SER A 297 -5.22 39.10 2.37
CA SER A 297 -6.17 39.55 3.38
C SER A 297 -6.93 38.36 3.97
N TYR A 298 -7.39 38.45 5.21
CA TYR A 298 -8.25 37.45 5.83
C TYR A 298 -9.50 37.10 5.00
N ARG A 299 -9.94 38.03 4.11
CA ARG A 299 -11.09 37.80 3.20
C ARG A 299 -10.79 36.90 2.02
N GLU A 300 -9.52 36.71 1.71
CA GLU A 300 -9.05 35.83 0.64
C GLU A 300 -8.86 34.40 1.15
N LEU A 301 -8.75 34.23 2.48
CA LEU A 301 -8.60 32.91 3.10
C LEU A 301 -9.97 32.22 3.25
N PRO A 302 -10.05 30.90 3.07
CA PRO A 302 -8.95 29.97 2.87
C PRO A 302 -8.42 29.95 1.43
N LEU A 303 -7.10 29.81 1.26
CA LEU A 303 -6.44 29.51 -0.02
C LEU A 303 -6.08 28.04 -0.07
N ARG A 304 -6.51 27.34 -1.12
CA ARG A 304 -6.34 25.91 -1.28
C ARG A 304 -5.51 25.61 -2.52
N PHE A 305 -4.22 25.32 -2.36
CA PHE A 305 -3.33 24.95 -3.47
C PHE A 305 -3.18 23.45 -3.56
N ALA A 306 -3.51 22.88 -4.72
CA ALA A 306 -3.41 21.45 -4.99
C ALA A 306 -2.44 21.16 -6.15
N GLU A 307 -1.69 20.08 -6.05
CA GLU A 307 -0.72 19.65 -7.05
C GLU A 307 -0.69 18.13 -7.14
N LEU A 308 -0.72 17.59 -8.35
CA LEU A 308 -0.19 16.25 -8.60
C LEU A 308 1.34 16.36 -8.66
N GLY A 309 1.93 16.43 -7.46
CA GLY A 309 3.33 16.81 -7.27
C GLY A 309 4.25 15.60 -7.20
N THR A 310 5.15 15.47 -8.19
CA THR A 310 6.15 14.40 -8.19
C THR A 310 7.24 14.70 -7.18
N VAL A 311 7.47 13.76 -6.27
CA VAL A 311 8.49 13.82 -5.23
C VAL A 311 9.43 12.61 -5.30
N TYR A 312 10.60 12.74 -4.67
CA TYR A 312 11.66 11.74 -4.72
C TYR A 312 12.15 11.42 -3.31
N ARG A 313 12.11 10.15 -2.93
CA ARG A 313 12.57 9.68 -1.63
C ARG A 313 13.57 8.55 -1.80
N TYR A 314 14.69 8.64 -1.10
CA TYR A 314 15.68 7.58 -1.10
C TYR A 314 15.19 6.43 -0.22
N GLU A 315 14.50 5.49 -0.85
CA GLU A 315 14.10 4.23 -0.24
C GLU A 315 15.21 3.18 -0.45
N ARG A 316 15.50 2.40 0.59
CA ARG A 316 16.49 1.29 0.47
C ARG A 316 15.99 0.24 -0.51
N SER A 317 16.89 -0.39 -1.26
CA SER A 317 16.51 -1.36 -2.31
C SER A 317 15.68 -2.53 -1.78
N GLY A 318 15.97 -3.03 -0.58
CA GLY A 318 15.27 -4.16 0.02
C GLY A 318 13.81 -3.91 0.43
N VAL A 319 13.34 -2.64 0.45
CA VAL A 319 11.96 -2.31 0.79
C VAL A 319 11.11 -1.92 -0.41
N LEU A 320 11.70 -1.84 -1.61
CA LEU A 320 10.97 -1.49 -2.83
C LEU A 320 10.00 -2.60 -3.23
N HIS A 321 8.77 -2.23 -3.60
CA HIS A 321 7.74 -3.20 -3.93
C HIS A 321 6.77 -2.69 -4.99
N GLY A 322 7.02 -3.04 -6.26
CA GLY A 322 6.16 -2.67 -7.39
C GLY A 322 5.76 -1.19 -7.40
N LEU A 323 4.47 -0.91 -7.42
CA LEU A 323 3.90 0.45 -7.30
C LEU A 323 3.70 0.88 -5.84
N MET A 324 3.72 -0.06 -4.88
CA MET A 324 3.38 0.22 -3.47
C MET A 324 4.47 0.99 -2.74
N ARG A 325 5.75 0.76 -3.09
CA ARG A 325 6.89 1.44 -2.49
C ARG A 325 7.96 1.72 -3.52
N VAL A 326 8.09 2.98 -3.88
CA VAL A 326 8.88 3.48 -5.01
C VAL A 326 9.77 4.64 -4.58
N ARG A 327 10.73 5.04 -5.41
CA ARG A 327 11.65 6.16 -5.15
C ARG A 327 11.20 7.48 -5.77
N GLY A 328 10.48 7.42 -6.89
CA GLY A 328 9.87 8.57 -7.54
C GLY A 328 8.37 8.34 -7.65
N PHE A 329 7.57 9.24 -7.10
CA PHE A 329 6.11 9.11 -7.10
C PHE A 329 5.41 10.45 -7.12
N THR A 330 4.16 10.44 -7.55
CA THR A 330 3.33 11.63 -7.65
C THR A 330 2.31 11.63 -6.53
N GLN A 331 2.44 12.58 -5.59
CA GLN A 331 1.44 12.80 -4.55
C GLN A 331 0.28 13.65 -5.10
N ASP A 332 -0.93 13.31 -4.69
CA ASP A 332 -2.12 14.16 -4.84
C ASP A 332 -2.19 15.15 -3.68
N ASP A 333 -1.21 16.02 -3.63
CA ASP A 333 -0.90 16.87 -2.49
C ASP A 333 -1.67 18.18 -2.53
N ALA A 334 -2.13 18.67 -1.38
CA ALA A 334 -2.60 20.03 -1.26
C ALA A 334 -2.31 20.63 0.10
N HIS A 335 -2.24 21.96 0.10
CA HIS A 335 -1.98 22.78 1.26
C HIS A 335 -3.04 23.88 1.34
N ILE A 336 -3.74 23.90 2.47
CA ILE A 336 -4.81 24.87 2.74
C ILE A 336 -4.27 25.87 3.75
N PHE A 337 -4.24 27.13 3.36
CA PHE A 337 -3.87 28.24 4.24
C PHE A 337 -5.15 28.92 4.72
N CYS A 338 -5.38 28.92 6.03
CA CYS A 338 -6.64 29.38 6.58
C CYS A 338 -6.44 30.16 7.90
N THR A 339 -7.48 30.86 8.33
CA THR A 339 -7.53 31.46 9.66
C THR A 339 -7.82 30.41 10.72
N PRO A 340 -7.51 30.67 12.01
CA PRO A 340 -7.84 29.73 13.09
C PRO A 340 -9.31 29.28 13.12
N ASP A 341 -10.24 30.19 12.82
CA ASP A 341 -11.68 29.90 12.83
C ASP A 341 -12.16 29.01 11.68
N GLN A 342 -11.37 28.91 10.61
CA GLN A 342 -11.69 28.13 9.40
C GLN A 342 -11.19 26.70 9.45
N VAL A 343 -10.24 26.37 10.30
CA VAL A 343 -9.51 25.07 10.30
C VAL A 343 -10.44 23.86 10.34
N GLU A 344 -11.40 23.86 11.27
CA GLU A 344 -12.30 22.71 11.48
C GLU A 344 -13.22 22.48 10.27
N ASP A 345 -13.71 23.56 9.66
CA ASP A 345 -14.54 23.46 8.46
C ASP A 345 -13.72 23.03 7.24
N GLU A 346 -12.46 23.50 7.11
CA GLU A 346 -11.56 23.06 6.04
C GLU A 346 -11.19 21.57 6.15
N ILE A 347 -10.87 21.10 7.36
CA ILE A 347 -10.65 19.65 7.59
C ILE A 347 -11.89 18.87 7.22
N GLY A 348 -13.07 19.37 7.58
CA GLY A 348 -14.32 18.77 7.21
C GLY A 348 -14.57 18.67 5.71
N GLY A 349 -14.27 19.75 4.98
CA GLY A 349 -14.34 19.75 3.51
C GLY A 349 -13.36 18.75 2.86
N VAL A 350 -12.17 18.58 3.46
CA VAL A 350 -11.22 17.54 3.01
C VAL A 350 -11.77 16.13 3.21
N LEU A 351 -12.44 15.87 4.34
CA LEU A 351 -13.07 14.55 4.59
C LEU A 351 -14.19 14.26 3.58
N GLU A 352 -15.04 15.25 3.28
CA GLU A 352 -16.09 15.11 2.26
C GLU A 352 -15.52 14.83 0.87
N LEU A 353 -14.49 15.60 0.46
CA LEU A 353 -13.76 15.37 -0.78
C LEU A 353 -13.15 13.95 -0.82
N THR A 354 -12.59 13.49 0.31
CA THR A 354 -12.00 12.15 0.42
C THR A 354 -13.03 11.07 0.13
N PHE A 355 -14.19 11.13 0.77
CA PHE A 355 -15.22 10.12 0.58
C PHE A 355 -15.83 10.14 -0.83
N GLU A 356 -16.05 11.32 -1.42
CA GLU A 356 -16.51 11.43 -2.80
C GLU A 356 -15.50 10.79 -3.77
N LEU A 357 -14.20 11.06 -3.57
CA LEU A 357 -13.15 10.53 -4.42
C LEU A 357 -13.02 9.00 -4.29
N LEU A 358 -12.97 8.48 -3.05
CA LEU A 358 -12.82 7.04 -2.80
C LEU A 358 -14.03 6.24 -3.30
N ASP A 359 -15.23 6.76 -3.12
CA ASP A 359 -16.47 6.11 -3.58
C ASP A 359 -16.53 6.00 -5.12
N ALA A 360 -16.07 7.04 -5.84
CA ALA A 360 -15.97 7.00 -7.30
C ALA A 360 -15.07 5.87 -7.83
N PHE A 361 -14.09 5.45 -7.04
CA PHE A 361 -13.20 4.32 -7.34
C PHE A 361 -13.64 2.99 -6.69
N GLY A 362 -14.80 2.95 -6.04
CA GLY A 362 -15.39 1.73 -5.48
C GLY A 362 -14.90 1.35 -4.08
N PHE A 363 -14.21 2.24 -3.37
CA PHE A 363 -13.76 2.02 -1.99
C PHE A 363 -14.79 2.56 -0.99
N GLN A 364 -15.61 1.66 -0.44
CA GLN A 364 -16.68 1.99 0.51
C GLN A 364 -16.32 1.61 1.95
N ASP A 365 -15.41 0.64 2.11
CA ASP A 365 -14.93 0.20 3.42
C ASP A 365 -13.62 0.91 3.78
N TYR A 366 -13.63 1.65 4.89
CA TYR A 366 -12.47 2.38 5.38
C TYR A 366 -12.44 2.42 6.92
N SER A 367 -11.25 2.64 7.47
CA SER A 367 -11.04 2.92 8.88
C SER A 367 -10.33 4.26 9.06
N ILE A 368 -10.67 4.97 10.14
CA ILE A 368 -10.11 6.30 10.45
C ILE A 368 -9.32 6.21 11.75
N ALA A 369 -8.12 6.76 11.75
CA ALA A 369 -7.28 6.89 12.93
C ALA A 369 -6.90 8.36 13.15
N LEU A 370 -7.04 8.83 14.39
CA LEU A 370 -6.53 10.13 14.84
C LEU A 370 -5.19 9.91 15.53
N SER A 371 -4.10 10.24 14.85
CA SER A 371 -2.74 10.08 15.36
C SER A 371 -2.30 11.31 16.13
N THR A 372 -1.93 11.09 17.39
CA THR A 372 -1.58 12.16 18.34
C THR A 372 -0.07 12.38 18.42
N ARG A 373 0.36 13.27 19.31
CA ARG A 373 1.73 13.75 19.45
C ARG A 373 2.73 12.62 19.77
N PRO A 374 3.82 12.46 18.98
CA PRO A 374 4.88 11.49 19.25
C PRO A 374 5.80 11.91 20.41
N GLU A 375 6.68 11.03 20.86
CA GLU A 375 7.68 11.37 21.90
C GLU A 375 8.63 12.49 21.44
N LYS A 376 9.09 12.44 20.17
CA LYS A 376 9.95 13.47 19.57
C LYS A 376 9.13 14.37 18.67
N TYR A 377 8.94 15.62 19.06
CA TYR A 377 8.11 16.59 18.34
C TYR A 377 8.71 18.00 18.38
N VAL A 378 8.19 18.90 17.56
CA VAL A 378 8.49 20.32 17.55
C VAL A 378 7.23 21.13 17.89
N GLY A 379 7.42 22.37 18.39
CA GLY A 379 6.32 23.26 18.79
C GLY A 379 5.89 23.12 20.24
N GLU A 380 5.00 24.02 20.68
CA GLU A 380 4.52 24.10 22.05
C GLU A 380 3.36 23.11 22.30
N LEU A 381 3.24 22.63 23.55
CA LEU A 381 2.27 21.62 23.92
C LEU A 381 0.81 22.05 23.72
N ASP A 382 0.50 23.30 24.06
CA ASP A 382 -0.83 23.89 23.90
C ASP A 382 -1.27 23.95 22.43
N MET A 383 -0.33 24.19 21.51
CA MET A 383 -0.59 24.15 20.06
C MET A 383 -0.91 22.73 19.60
N TRP A 384 -0.21 21.72 20.14
CA TRP A 384 -0.51 20.31 19.86
C TRP A 384 -1.90 19.91 20.36
N GLU A 385 -2.26 20.33 21.57
CA GLU A 385 -3.60 20.07 22.12
C GLU A 385 -4.69 20.75 21.30
N HIS A 386 -4.48 22.00 20.89
CA HIS A 386 -5.42 22.71 20.03
C HIS A 386 -5.57 22.02 18.66
N ALA A 387 -4.46 21.69 18.01
CA ALA A 387 -4.47 21.00 16.72
C ALA A 387 -5.16 19.64 16.77
N THR A 388 -4.89 18.84 17.83
CA THR A 388 -5.54 17.53 18.03
C THR A 388 -7.05 17.70 18.23
N LYS A 389 -7.49 18.67 19.04
CA LYS A 389 -8.91 18.97 19.25
C LYS A 389 -9.62 19.43 17.98
N SER A 390 -8.96 20.21 17.12
CA SER A 390 -9.55 20.64 15.84
C SER A 390 -9.77 19.46 14.89
N LEU A 391 -8.81 18.54 14.80
CA LEU A 391 -8.96 17.30 14.03
C LEU A 391 -10.06 16.42 14.60
N GLN A 392 -10.10 16.23 15.91
CA GLN A 392 -11.14 15.46 16.60
C GLN A 392 -12.51 16.09 16.39
N GLY A 393 -12.67 17.39 16.57
CA GLY A 393 -13.92 18.12 16.38
C GLY A 393 -14.48 17.98 14.96
N ALA A 394 -13.62 17.99 13.95
CA ALA A 394 -14.03 17.77 12.57
C ALA A 394 -14.61 16.37 12.32
N LEU A 395 -14.05 15.34 12.98
CA LEU A 395 -14.56 13.96 12.92
C LEU A 395 -15.88 13.81 13.68
N GLU A 396 -15.94 14.32 14.91
CA GLU A 396 -17.13 14.26 15.79
C GLU A 396 -18.33 15.00 15.19
N LYS A 397 -18.11 16.18 14.61
CA LYS A 397 -19.16 16.98 13.94
C LYS A 397 -19.83 16.23 12.77
N ARG A 398 -19.14 15.26 12.19
CA ARG A 398 -19.60 14.41 11.08
C ARG A 398 -20.03 13.01 11.51
N GLU A 399 -20.02 12.76 12.81
CA GLU A 399 -20.39 11.45 13.39
C GLU A 399 -19.56 10.29 12.80
N LEU A 400 -18.29 10.56 12.42
CA LEU A 400 -17.38 9.55 11.84
C LEU A 400 -16.73 8.73 12.96
N PRO A 401 -16.81 7.40 12.92
CA PRO A 401 -16.12 6.54 13.88
C PRO A 401 -14.62 6.59 13.63
N PHE A 402 -13.81 6.74 14.68
CA PHE A 402 -12.35 6.73 14.59
C PHE A 402 -11.73 6.07 15.81
N THR A 403 -10.49 5.61 15.65
CA THR A 403 -9.62 5.15 16.73
C THR A 403 -8.55 6.21 17.01
N VAL A 404 -8.05 6.24 18.23
CA VAL A 404 -6.91 7.11 18.59
C VAL A 404 -5.63 6.29 18.52
N ASP A 405 -4.67 6.78 17.71
CA ASP A 405 -3.32 6.25 17.60
C ASP A 405 -2.37 7.15 18.40
N GLU A 406 -2.10 6.76 19.65
CA GLU A 406 -1.25 7.54 20.53
C GLU A 406 0.21 7.51 20.06
N GLY A 407 0.77 8.69 19.81
CA GLY A 407 2.16 8.84 19.37
C GLY A 407 2.38 8.65 17.87
N GLY A 408 1.35 8.33 17.08
CA GLY A 408 1.45 8.09 15.63
C GLY A 408 1.52 9.35 14.76
N GLY A 409 1.41 10.54 15.36
CA GLY A 409 1.48 11.83 14.64
C GLY A 409 2.83 12.11 14.00
N ALA A 410 2.88 13.06 13.06
CA ALA A 410 4.13 13.56 12.51
C ALA A 410 4.88 14.39 13.57
N PHE A 411 6.19 14.56 13.43
CA PHE A 411 6.97 15.34 14.38
C PHE A 411 6.53 16.82 14.47
N TYR A 412 5.82 17.33 13.48
CA TYR A 412 5.38 18.73 13.35
C TYR A 412 3.87 18.96 13.55
N GLY A 413 3.05 17.91 13.68
CA GLY A 413 1.61 18.05 13.91
C GLY A 413 0.86 16.74 13.97
N PRO A 414 -0.33 16.73 14.61
CA PRO A 414 -1.24 15.60 14.63
C PRO A 414 -1.87 15.38 13.25
N LYS A 415 -2.39 14.18 13.02
CA LYS A 415 -2.98 13.82 11.73
C LYS A 415 -4.18 12.90 11.84
N ILE A 416 -5.04 12.95 10.83
CA ILE A 416 -6.05 11.93 10.55
C ILE A 416 -5.51 11.06 9.41
N ASP A 417 -5.45 9.75 9.62
CA ASP A 417 -5.17 8.75 8.59
C ASP A 417 -6.43 7.99 8.25
N ILE A 418 -6.71 7.79 6.94
CA ILE A 418 -7.80 6.96 6.47
C ILE A 418 -7.20 5.81 5.67
N ASN A 419 -7.50 4.59 6.13
CA ASN A 419 -7.12 3.35 5.47
C ASN A 419 -8.33 2.81 4.71
N ILE A 420 -8.16 2.55 3.41
CA ILE A 420 -9.15 1.86 2.59
C ILE A 420 -8.95 0.35 2.68
N THR A 421 -10.04 -0.41 2.57
CA THR A 421 -10.01 -1.86 2.51
C THR A 421 -10.18 -2.31 1.07
N ASP A 422 -9.26 -3.11 0.56
CA ASP A 422 -9.36 -3.65 -0.79
C ASP A 422 -10.28 -4.89 -0.87
N ALA A 423 -10.51 -5.40 -2.07
CA ALA A 423 -11.37 -6.57 -2.30
C ALA A 423 -10.88 -7.87 -1.63
N LEU A 424 -9.66 -7.89 -1.08
CA LEU A 424 -9.07 -9.01 -0.34
C LEU A 424 -9.10 -8.79 1.19
N GLY A 425 -9.71 -7.68 1.65
CA GLY A 425 -9.78 -7.32 3.06
C GLY A 425 -8.49 -6.71 3.63
N ARG A 426 -7.53 -6.30 2.78
CA ARG A 426 -6.28 -5.66 3.23
C ARG A 426 -6.47 -4.16 3.39
N ALA A 427 -5.98 -3.63 4.50
CA ALA A 427 -6.01 -2.19 4.77
C ALA A 427 -4.82 -1.48 4.11
N TRP A 428 -5.10 -0.35 3.43
CA TRP A 428 -4.11 0.48 2.77
C TRP A 428 -4.25 1.93 3.21
N GLN A 429 -3.23 2.47 3.85
CA GLN A 429 -3.20 3.89 4.17
C GLN A 429 -3.07 4.70 2.86
N CYS A 430 -4.13 5.44 2.53
CA CYS A 430 -4.18 6.33 1.38
C CYS A 430 -4.26 7.79 1.83
N THR A 431 -5.30 8.16 2.60
CA THR A 431 -5.53 9.55 2.96
C THR A 431 -4.79 9.92 4.26
N THR A 432 -4.18 11.09 4.24
CA THR A 432 -3.61 11.73 5.42
C THR A 432 -4.01 13.20 5.41
N VAL A 433 -4.54 13.69 6.54
CA VAL A 433 -4.85 15.11 6.78
C VAL A 433 -4.08 15.54 8.01
N GLN A 434 -3.20 16.52 7.86
CA GLN A 434 -2.29 16.97 8.92
C GLN A 434 -2.49 18.45 9.22
N PHE A 435 -2.59 18.79 10.48
CA PHE A 435 -2.63 20.18 10.92
C PHE A 435 -1.20 20.65 11.28
N ASP A 436 -0.71 21.65 10.56
CA ASP A 436 0.63 22.20 10.73
C ASP A 436 0.57 23.66 11.18
N PHE A 437 1.12 23.91 12.34
CA PHE A 437 1.32 25.25 12.90
C PHE A 437 2.80 25.68 12.90
N ASN A 438 3.72 24.79 12.49
CA ASN A 438 5.17 25.00 12.52
C ASN A 438 5.72 25.61 11.23
N LEU A 439 5.39 25.06 10.06
CA LEU A 439 5.90 25.59 8.79
C LEU A 439 5.48 27.05 8.54
N PRO A 440 4.23 27.48 8.81
CA PRO A 440 3.88 28.90 8.72
C PRO A 440 4.77 29.79 9.55
N GLN A 441 5.15 29.39 10.77
CA GLN A 441 6.06 30.11 11.64
C GLN A 441 7.50 30.11 11.10
N ARG A 442 8.02 28.97 10.68
CA ARG A 442 9.41 28.84 10.16
C ARG A 442 9.65 29.68 8.91
N PHE A 443 8.63 29.84 8.07
CA PHE A 443 8.67 30.64 6.86
C PHE A 443 8.20 32.07 7.06
N ASP A 444 7.83 32.47 8.29
CA ASP A 444 7.33 33.81 8.62
C ASP A 444 6.14 34.22 7.72
N LEU A 445 5.16 33.33 7.61
CA LEU A 445 3.95 33.59 6.83
C LEU A 445 3.00 34.50 7.59
N THR A 446 2.46 35.50 6.90
CA THR A 446 1.47 36.41 7.49
C THR A 446 0.38 36.79 6.52
N TYR A 447 -0.82 37.05 7.04
CA TYR A 447 -1.92 37.68 6.32
C TYR A 447 -2.39 38.92 7.08
N GLN A 448 -3.08 39.86 6.40
CA GLN A 448 -3.71 41.00 7.03
C GLN A 448 -5.04 40.58 7.67
N ASP A 449 -5.15 40.73 8.98
CA ASP A 449 -6.36 40.44 9.74
C ASP A 449 -7.46 41.51 9.61
N ALA A 450 -8.59 41.30 10.28
CA ALA A 450 -9.73 42.23 10.23
C ALA A 450 -9.44 43.58 10.87
N ASP A 451 -8.53 43.64 11.82
CA ASP A 451 -8.13 44.85 12.54
C ASP A 451 -7.02 45.64 11.84
N GLY A 452 -6.55 45.13 10.69
CA GLY A 452 -5.46 45.72 9.90
C GLY A 452 -4.08 45.33 10.39
N GLY A 453 -3.98 44.43 11.37
CA GLY A 453 -2.75 43.81 11.85
C GLY A 453 -2.23 42.72 10.93
N ARG A 454 -1.19 42.03 11.39
CA ARG A 454 -0.66 40.85 10.73
C ARG A 454 -0.81 39.62 11.64
N SER A 455 -1.44 38.59 11.13
CA SER A 455 -1.64 37.34 11.82
C SER A 455 -1.03 36.18 11.03
N GLN A 456 -0.62 35.11 11.72
CA GLN A 456 -0.08 33.91 11.12
C GLN A 456 -1.21 33.01 10.68
N PRO A 457 -1.21 32.51 9.43
CA PRO A 457 -2.16 31.50 9.00
C PRO A 457 -1.83 30.14 9.62
N TYR A 458 -2.86 29.28 9.75
CA TYR A 458 -2.65 27.86 9.92
C TYR A 458 -2.58 27.18 8.57
N MET A 459 -1.97 26.00 8.54
CA MET A 459 -1.79 25.21 7.33
C MET A 459 -2.29 23.79 7.53
N VAL A 460 -3.12 23.33 6.61
CA VAL A 460 -3.57 21.93 6.58
C VAL A 460 -2.94 21.27 5.37
N HIS A 461 -2.14 20.24 5.60
CA HIS A 461 -1.61 19.36 4.56
C HIS A 461 -2.58 18.24 4.33
N ARG A 462 -2.78 17.82 3.09
CA ARG A 462 -3.53 16.62 2.81
C ARG A 462 -3.07 15.92 1.53
N ALA A 463 -3.09 14.60 1.57
CA ALA A 463 -3.06 13.73 0.42
C ALA A 463 -4.25 12.76 0.56
N ILE A 464 -5.05 12.56 -0.47
CA ILE A 464 -6.24 11.69 -0.43
C ILE A 464 -5.91 10.31 -0.96
N LEU A 465 -5.32 10.24 -2.16
CA LEU A 465 -4.86 8.99 -2.77
C LEU A 465 -3.48 8.55 -2.24
N GLY A 466 -2.78 9.46 -1.56
CA GLY A 466 -1.43 9.31 -1.03
C GLY A 466 -0.36 9.44 -2.11
N SER A 467 -0.26 8.49 -3.02
CA SER A 467 0.49 8.61 -4.27
C SER A 467 -0.24 7.91 -5.41
N MET A 468 -0.12 8.46 -6.62
CA MET A 468 -0.72 7.89 -7.82
C MET A 468 -0.23 6.46 -8.06
N GLU A 469 1.04 6.19 -7.81
CA GLU A 469 1.64 4.86 -7.98
C GLU A 469 1.00 3.85 -7.02
N ARG A 470 0.99 4.14 -5.71
CA ARG A 470 0.38 3.24 -4.71
C ARG A 470 -1.11 3.07 -4.96
N PHE A 471 -1.84 4.16 -5.17
CA PHE A 471 -3.26 4.11 -5.41
C PHE A 471 -3.61 3.27 -6.64
N LEU A 472 -2.91 3.46 -7.78
CA LEU A 472 -3.10 2.64 -8.97
C LEU A 472 -2.71 1.17 -8.73
N GLY A 473 -1.68 0.90 -7.93
CA GLY A 473 -1.34 -0.45 -7.51
C GLY A 473 -2.50 -1.12 -6.75
N VAL A 474 -3.05 -0.43 -5.74
CA VAL A 474 -4.22 -0.91 -4.98
C VAL A 474 -5.44 -1.07 -5.90
N LEU A 475 -5.68 -0.12 -6.81
CA LEU A 475 -6.80 -0.15 -7.75
C LEU A 475 -6.70 -1.34 -8.74
N ILE A 476 -5.51 -1.63 -9.25
CA ILE A 476 -5.25 -2.81 -10.10
C ILE A 476 -5.59 -4.10 -9.34
N GLU A 477 -5.16 -4.22 -8.10
CA GLU A 477 -5.42 -5.40 -7.27
C GLU A 477 -6.89 -5.50 -6.85
N HIS A 478 -7.52 -4.38 -6.49
CA HIS A 478 -8.93 -4.31 -6.12
C HIS A 478 -9.83 -4.84 -7.24
N TYR A 479 -9.62 -4.37 -8.47
CA TYR A 479 -10.38 -4.81 -9.63
C TYR A 479 -9.83 -6.08 -10.31
N GLY A 480 -8.68 -6.64 -9.87
CA GLY A 480 -8.00 -7.73 -10.57
C GLY A 480 -7.68 -7.38 -12.03
N GLY A 481 -7.43 -6.10 -12.32
CA GLY A 481 -7.22 -5.54 -13.66
C GLY A 481 -8.50 -5.36 -14.50
N ALA A 482 -9.66 -5.81 -14.02
CA ALA A 482 -10.94 -5.71 -14.73
C ALA A 482 -11.66 -4.38 -14.36
N PHE A 483 -11.04 -3.26 -14.68
CA PHE A 483 -11.55 -1.92 -14.36
C PHE A 483 -13.02 -1.71 -14.77
N PRO A 484 -13.77 -0.86 -14.05
CA PRO A 484 -15.10 -0.40 -14.49
C PRO A 484 -15.00 0.31 -15.84
N LEU A 485 -16.09 0.37 -16.58
CA LEU A 485 -16.10 0.84 -17.97
C LEU A 485 -15.51 2.24 -18.14
N TRP A 486 -15.85 3.17 -17.23
CA TRP A 486 -15.35 4.54 -17.30
C TRP A 486 -13.82 4.63 -17.15
N LEU A 487 -13.20 3.68 -16.42
CA LEU A 487 -11.77 3.66 -16.11
C LEU A 487 -10.97 2.71 -17.03
N ALA A 488 -11.65 1.82 -17.77
CA ALA A 488 -11.00 0.85 -18.65
C ALA A 488 -10.16 1.56 -19.74
N PRO A 489 -8.87 1.21 -19.92
CA PRO A 489 -8.02 1.86 -20.93
C PRO A 489 -8.49 1.60 -22.36
N VAL A 490 -9.10 0.45 -22.59
CA VAL A 490 -9.80 0.05 -23.81
C VAL A 490 -11.18 -0.42 -23.36
N GLN A 491 -12.25 0.21 -23.85
CA GLN A 491 -13.63 -0.10 -23.46
C GLN A 491 -14.26 -1.16 -24.36
N ALA A 492 -13.91 -1.14 -25.64
CA ALA A 492 -14.37 -2.10 -26.62
C ALA A 492 -13.27 -2.50 -27.60
N VAL A 493 -13.29 -3.75 -28.05
CA VAL A 493 -12.44 -4.24 -29.13
C VAL A 493 -13.31 -4.78 -30.26
N LEU A 494 -13.11 -4.27 -31.47
CA LEU A 494 -13.79 -4.73 -32.68
C LEU A 494 -13.02 -5.92 -33.26
N ILE A 495 -13.73 -7.00 -33.53
CA ILE A 495 -13.18 -8.28 -34.00
C ILE A 495 -13.79 -8.63 -35.36
N PRO A 496 -13.13 -8.26 -36.48
CA PRO A 496 -13.57 -8.68 -37.78
C PRO A 496 -13.43 -10.20 -37.96
N ILE A 497 -14.49 -10.87 -38.43
CA ILE A 497 -14.49 -12.33 -38.72
C ILE A 497 -13.59 -12.63 -39.93
N ALA A 498 -13.53 -11.72 -40.90
CA ALA A 498 -12.69 -11.81 -42.09
C ALA A 498 -12.21 -10.41 -42.53
N ASP A 499 -11.14 -10.35 -43.32
CA ASP A 499 -10.50 -9.09 -43.75
C ASP A 499 -11.48 -8.11 -44.44
N ARG A 500 -12.50 -8.61 -45.14
CA ARG A 500 -13.53 -7.78 -45.77
C ARG A 500 -14.39 -6.98 -44.80
N HIS A 501 -14.37 -7.34 -43.48
CA HIS A 501 -15.12 -6.63 -42.44
C HIS A 501 -14.27 -5.55 -41.73
N ILE A 502 -12.97 -5.46 -42.06
CA ILE A 502 -12.06 -4.49 -41.40
C ILE A 502 -12.53 -3.06 -41.66
N GLU A 503 -12.92 -2.73 -42.91
CA GLU A 503 -13.40 -1.40 -43.28
C GLU A 503 -14.61 -0.97 -42.41
N TYR A 504 -15.60 -1.84 -42.25
CA TYR A 504 -16.75 -1.57 -41.38
C TYR A 504 -16.35 -1.46 -39.91
N CYS A 505 -15.40 -2.29 -39.42
CA CYS A 505 -14.88 -2.12 -38.07
C CYS A 505 -14.19 -0.78 -37.87
N GLU A 506 -13.47 -0.25 -38.87
CA GLU A 506 -12.85 1.08 -38.82
C GLU A 506 -13.90 2.21 -38.84
N GLU A 507 -15.00 2.05 -39.57
CA GLU A 507 -16.14 2.97 -39.50
C GLU A 507 -16.77 3.01 -38.12
N VAL A 508 -17.05 1.84 -37.52
CA VAL A 508 -17.58 1.71 -36.16
C VAL A 508 -16.59 2.27 -35.12
N LEU A 509 -15.29 2.02 -35.30
CA LEU A 509 -14.25 2.61 -34.43
C LEU A 509 -14.31 4.14 -34.45
N ALA A 510 -14.40 4.74 -35.66
CA ALA A 510 -14.48 6.19 -35.80
C ALA A 510 -15.72 6.79 -35.10
N GLU A 511 -16.87 6.10 -35.13
CA GLU A 511 -18.08 6.54 -34.43
C GLU A 511 -17.93 6.41 -32.89
N LEU A 512 -17.33 5.32 -32.40
CA LEU A 512 -17.01 5.15 -30.97
C LEU A 512 -16.06 6.25 -30.48
N GLU A 513 -15.00 6.53 -31.23
CA GLU A 513 -14.03 7.59 -30.90
C GLU A 513 -14.67 8.99 -30.95
N ALA A 514 -15.50 9.27 -31.94
CA ALA A 514 -16.23 10.54 -32.05
C ALA A 514 -17.20 10.74 -30.85
N ALA A 515 -17.76 9.66 -30.31
CA ALA A 515 -18.58 9.68 -29.11
C ALA A 515 -17.73 9.71 -27.80
N GLY A 516 -16.40 9.72 -27.90
CA GLY A 516 -15.48 9.82 -26.75
C GLY A 516 -15.12 8.48 -26.09
N PHE A 517 -15.47 7.34 -26.71
CA PHE A 517 -15.12 6.03 -26.21
C PHE A 517 -13.75 5.57 -26.70
N ARG A 518 -13.12 4.70 -25.93
CA ARG A 518 -11.80 4.13 -26.20
C ARG A 518 -11.96 2.72 -26.76
N ALA A 519 -11.76 2.57 -28.05
CA ALA A 519 -11.90 1.28 -28.72
C ALA A 519 -10.67 0.98 -29.59
N GLU A 520 -10.51 -0.28 -29.99
CA GLU A 520 -9.43 -0.77 -30.84
C GLU A 520 -10.00 -1.78 -31.85
N VAL A 521 -9.40 -1.90 -33.03
CA VAL A 521 -9.70 -2.98 -33.99
C VAL A 521 -8.62 -4.06 -33.88
N ASP A 522 -9.02 -5.30 -33.62
CA ASP A 522 -8.11 -6.45 -33.68
C ASP A 522 -8.03 -6.98 -35.12
N ASN A 523 -7.16 -6.39 -35.91
CA ASN A 523 -6.90 -6.79 -37.30
C ASN A 523 -5.82 -7.88 -37.45
N ARG A 524 -5.37 -8.52 -36.35
CA ARG A 524 -4.37 -9.61 -36.41
C ARG A 524 -4.90 -10.77 -37.22
N ASN A 525 -4.00 -11.44 -37.95
CA ASN A 525 -4.38 -12.66 -38.71
C ASN A 525 -4.51 -13.88 -37.78
N GLU A 526 -5.54 -13.86 -36.94
CA GLU A 526 -5.86 -14.93 -35.98
C GLU A 526 -7.33 -15.31 -36.09
N ARG A 527 -7.66 -16.53 -35.60
CA ARG A 527 -9.06 -16.99 -35.54
C ARG A 527 -9.87 -16.15 -34.56
N MET A 528 -11.14 -15.88 -34.88
CA MET A 528 -12.07 -15.12 -34.04
C MET A 528 -12.04 -15.54 -32.56
N ASN A 529 -12.11 -16.84 -32.27
CA ASN A 529 -12.09 -17.35 -30.88
C ASN A 529 -10.79 -17.01 -30.16
N GLN A 530 -9.65 -16.94 -30.86
CA GLN A 530 -8.37 -16.54 -30.28
C GLN A 530 -8.36 -15.05 -29.98
N LYS A 531 -8.89 -14.22 -30.85
CA LYS A 531 -9.05 -12.77 -30.64
C LYS A 531 -9.95 -12.48 -29.42
N ILE A 532 -11.11 -13.16 -29.33
CA ILE A 532 -12.01 -13.08 -28.17
C ILE A 532 -11.28 -13.45 -26.87
N ARG A 533 -10.58 -14.60 -26.86
CA ARG A 533 -9.80 -15.02 -25.70
C ARG A 533 -8.74 -14.00 -25.30
N THR A 534 -8.02 -13.44 -26.28
CA THR A 534 -7.01 -12.41 -26.01
C THR A 534 -7.65 -11.17 -25.38
N ALA A 535 -8.78 -10.69 -25.90
CA ALA A 535 -9.50 -9.55 -25.35
C ALA A 535 -10.00 -9.80 -23.92
N GLN A 536 -10.51 -11.01 -23.63
CA GLN A 536 -10.90 -11.42 -22.28
C GLN A 536 -9.70 -11.46 -21.31
N MET A 537 -8.55 -12.00 -21.75
CA MET A 537 -7.31 -12.00 -20.97
C MET A 537 -6.82 -10.56 -20.70
N GLN A 538 -6.98 -9.67 -21.66
CA GLN A 538 -6.69 -8.23 -21.51
C GLN A 538 -7.78 -7.47 -20.73
N LYS A 539 -8.80 -8.15 -20.20
CA LYS A 539 -9.87 -7.59 -19.36
C LYS A 539 -10.68 -6.50 -20.07
N VAL A 540 -10.71 -6.49 -21.42
CA VAL A 540 -11.50 -5.53 -22.18
C VAL A 540 -12.99 -5.74 -21.91
N PRO A 541 -13.76 -4.71 -21.49
CA PRO A 541 -15.16 -4.85 -21.13
C PRO A 541 -16.03 -5.45 -22.25
N TYR A 542 -15.89 -4.94 -23.47
CA TYR A 542 -16.73 -5.35 -24.59
C TYR A 542 -15.92 -5.85 -25.79
N MET A 543 -16.38 -6.94 -26.38
CA MET A 543 -15.89 -7.50 -27.65
C MET A 543 -17.02 -7.38 -28.68
N LEU A 544 -16.77 -6.66 -29.76
CA LEU A 544 -17.71 -6.38 -30.84
C LEU A 544 -17.33 -7.23 -32.04
N VAL A 545 -18.00 -8.37 -32.22
CA VAL A 545 -17.73 -9.26 -33.34
C VAL A 545 -18.52 -8.79 -34.57
N VAL A 546 -17.85 -8.69 -35.71
CA VAL A 546 -18.41 -8.19 -36.95
C VAL A 546 -18.25 -9.22 -38.05
N GLY A 547 -19.37 -9.62 -38.62
CA GLY A 547 -19.50 -10.45 -39.81
C GLY A 547 -20.42 -9.81 -40.86
N ASP A 548 -20.76 -10.56 -41.92
CA ASP A 548 -21.61 -10.08 -43.02
C ASP A 548 -22.98 -9.56 -42.51
N ARG A 549 -23.58 -10.27 -41.51
CA ARG A 549 -24.90 -9.92 -40.97
C ARG A 549 -24.89 -8.61 -40.19
N GLU A 550 -23.87 -8.41 -39.36
CA GLU A 550 -23.70 -7.21 -38.56
C GLU A 550 -23.46 -6.01 -39.47
N GLN A 551 -22.61 -6.14 -40.48
CA GLN A 551 -22.34 -5.09 -41.47
C GLN A 551 -23.58 -4.72 -42.26
N GLU A 552 -24.35 -5.71 -42.76
CA GLU A 552 -25.60 -5.45 -43.53
C GLU A 552 -26.67 -4.76 -42.67
N ALA A 553 -26.69 -5.06 -41.35
CA ALA A 553 -27.67 -4.53 -40.41
C ALA A 553 -27.26 -3.19 -39.74
N GLY A 554 -26.06 -2.67 -40.00
CA GLY A 554 -25.51 -1.53 -39.23
C GLY A 554 -25.40 -1.80 -37.73
N ALA A 555 -25.00 -3.03 -37.36
CA ALA A 555 -25.00 -3.54 -36.00
C ALA A 555 -23.63 -4.13 -35.63
N VAL A 556 -23.47 -4.50 -34.36
CA VAL A 556 -22.32 -5.23 -33.80
C VAL A 556 -22.81 -6.37 -32.93
N ALA A 557 -22.18 -7.56 -33.01
CA ALA A 557 -22.46 -8.66 -32.09
C ALA A 557 -21.64 -8.46 -30.80
N VAL A 558 -22.33 -8.12 -29.72
CA VAL A 558 -21.72 -7.66 -28.46
C VAL A 558 -21.54 -8.82 -27.51
N ARG A 559 -20.32 -8.96 -26.98
CA ARG A 559 -19.99 -9.88 -25.89
C ARG A 559 -19.32 -9.14 -24.75
N HIS A 560 -19.78 -9.39 -23.55
CA HIS A 560 -19.14 -8.86 -22.33
C HIS A 560 -18.01 -9.78 -21.86
N ARG A 561 -17.01 -9.20 -21.14
CA ARG A 561 -15.82 -9.94 -20.69
C ARG A 561 -16.09 -11.08 -19.72
N ASP A 562 -17.21 -11.08 -18.99
CA ASP A 562 -17.66 -12.15 -18.09
C ASP A 562 -18.27 -13.36 -18.82
N GLY A 563 -18.40 -13.27 -20.16
CA GLY A 563 -18.91 -14.32 -21.02
C GLY A 563 -20.35 -14.16 -21.45
N GLU A 564 -21.06 -13.11 -21.00
CA GLU A 564 -22.41 -12.79 -21.48
C GLU A 564 -22.39 -12.45 -22.97
N ASP A 565 -23.28 -13.08 -23.75
CA ASP A 565 -23.49 -12.81 -25.19
C ASP A 565 -24.79 -12.01 -25.34
N LEU A 566 -24.65 -10.73 -25.65
CA LEU A 566 -25.79 -9.80 -25.79
C LEU A 566 -26.41 -9.85 -27.21
N GLY A 567 -25.81 -10.63 -28.12
CA GLY A 567 -26.25 -10.72 -29.52
C GLY A 567 -25.94 -9.50 -30.37
N ALA A 568 -26.59 -9.41 -31.52
CA ALA A 568 -26.43 -8.29 -32.43
C ALA A 568 -27.25 -7.07 -31.94
N ILE A 569 -26.59 -5.95 -31.74
CA ILE A 569 -27.16 -4.67 -31.28
C ILE A 569 -26.88 -3.60 -32.33
N PRO A 570 -27.88 -2.78 -32.72
CA PRO A 570 -27.64 -1.59 -33.53
C PRO A 570 -26.58 -0.69 -32.91
N LEU A 571 -25.72 -0.07 -33.72
CA LEU A 571 -24.59 0.71 -33.19
C LEU A 571 -25.05 1.88 -32.32
N ASP A 572 -26.12 2.58 -32.66
CA ASP A 572 -26.68 3.66 -31.85
C ASP A 572 -27.13 3.20 -30.47
N ASP A 573 -27.76 2.03 -30.39
CA ASP A 573 -28.19 1.44 -29.08
C ASP A 573 -26.99 1.02 -28.23
N PHE A 574 -25.93 0.52 -28.86
CA PHE A 574 -24.69 0.19 -28.18
C PHE A 574 -23.96 1.44 -27.65
N LEU A 575 -23.91 2.52 -28.44
CA LEU A 575 -23.36 3.80 -28.02
C LEU A 575 -24.13 4.39 -26.82
N ALA A 576 -25.45 4.32 -26.83
CA ALA A 576 -26.28 4.76 -25.71
C ALA A 576 -25.97 3.95 -24.43
N ARG A 577 -25.88 2.63 -24.55
CA ARG A 577 -25.50 1.73 -23.45
C ARG A 577 -24.12 2.07 -22.89
N LEU A 578 -23.10 2.24 -23.73
CA LEU A 578 -21.77 2.66 -23.27
C LEU A 578 -21.82 4.00 -22.55
N GLY A 579 -22.64 4.93 -23.01
CA GLY A 579 -22.82 6.25 -22.37
C GLY A 579 -23.38 6.14 -20.96
N GLU A 580 -24.38 5.28 -20.76
CA GLU A 580 -24.98 5.04 -19.44
C GLU A 580 -23.98 4.34 -18.49
N GLU A 581 -23.32 3.27 -18.94
CA GLU A 581 -22.41 2.46 -18.13
C GLU A 581 -21.05 3.13 -17.87
N SER A 582 -20.67 4.13 -18.70
CA SER A 582 -19.41 4.88 -18.54
C SER A 582 -19.53 6.04 -17.55
N GLN A 583 -20.69 6.26 -16.94
CA GLN A 583 -20.84 7.30 -15.94
C GLN A 583 -20.01 6.99 -14.70
N ILE A 584 -19.31 8.01 -14.21
CA ILE A 584 -18.58 7.91 -12.96
C ILE A 584 -19.61 7.82 -11.81
N PRO A 585 -19.54 6.83 -10.91
CA PRO A 585 -20.45 6.74 -9.77
C PRO A 585 -20.50 8.06 -9.00
N ASN A 586 -21.70 8.45 -8.55
CA ASN A 586 -21.96 9.63 -7.72
C ASN A 586 -21.52 10.99 -8.29
N ARG A 587 -21.12 11.06 -9.55
CA ARG A 587 -21.00 12.36 -10.23
C ARG A 587 -22.40 12.94 -10.36
N SER A 588 -22.82 13.83 -9.41
CA SER A 588 -24.08 14.58 -9.57
C SER A 588 -24.06 15.27 -10.93
N ALA A 589 -25.08 14.98 -11.73
CA ALA A 589 -25.28 15.65 -13.00
C ALA A 589 -25.39 17.15 -12.71
N THR A 590 -24.36 17.91 -13.06
CA THR A 590 -24.35 19.38 -13.05
C THR A 590 -25.13 19.90 -14.24
#